data_c60314ca593512b74b1bb1c1c45b205c
#
_entry.id   c60314ca593512b74b1bb1c1c45b205c
#
_cell.length_a   1.000
_cell.length_b   1.000
_cell.length_c   1.000
_cell.angle_alpha   90.00
_cell.angle_beta   90.00
_cell.angle_gamma   90.00
#
_symmetry.space_group_name_H-M   'P 1'
#
loop_
_entity.id
_entity.type
_entity.pdbx_description
1 polymer ?
#
loop_
_entity_poly.entity_id
_entity_poly.type
_entity_poly.pdbx_seq_one_letter_code
_entity_poly.pdbx_strand_id
1 'polypeptide(L)'
;GVGGTPSEAGLFLDGEASIQFLTTAGHGVEHLVMYGESLGSGVAVEMAARHNVAAVVLEAPYTNMADVAQHHYWYTPARWLLKDRFDSASRIRDVKAPVLVFHGGRDRVIPDRYGRGLYDVASQPKEFHFFENGAHNNLYDHGAAKMVLAFLERNVVR
;
A
#
# COMPACT_ATOMS: atom_id res chain seq x y z
N GLY A 1 -2.98 -6.29 23.02
CA GLY A 1 -3.45 -7.10 21.92
C GLY A 1 -4.52 -8.07 22.31
N VAL A 2 -5.50 -8.17 21.52
CA VAL A 2 -6.53 -9.20 21.56
C VAL A 2 -5.95 -10.41 20.86
N GLY A 3 -5.52 -11.43 21.53
CA GLY A 3 -5.02 -12.74 21.11
C GLY A 3 -4.99 -13.05 19.61
N GLY A 4 -4.21 -14.03 19.21
CA GLY A 4 -4.07 -14.45 17.81
C GLY A 4 -2.62 -14.41 17.34
N THR A 5 -2.36 -15.04 16.19
CA THR A 5 -1.04 -15.01 15.53
C THR A 5 -1.13 -14.07 14.33
N PRO A 6 -0.28 -13.03 14.23
CA PRO A 6 -0.24 -12.17 13.07
C PRO A 6 -0.03 -12.97 11.79
N SER A 7 -0.84 -12.71 10.76
CA SER A 7 -0.75 -13.37 9.46
C SER A 7 -1.35 -12.49 8.37
N GLU A 8 -0.96 -12.73 7.11
CA GLU A 8 -1.54 -12.06 5.94
C GLU A 8 -3.08 -12.17 5.93
N ALA A 9 -3.59 -13.39 6.11
CA ALA A 9 -5.03 -13.63 6.14
C ALA A 9 -5.72 -12.89 7.30
N GLY A 10 -5.09 -12.83 8.48
CA GLY A 10 -5.61 -12.09 9.63
C GLY A 10 -5.69 -10.59 9.35
N LEU A 11 -4.64 -10.00 8.77
CA LEU A 11 -4.62 -8.58 8.41
C LEU A 11 -5.66 -8.24 7.33
N PHE A 12 -5.92 -9.14 6.39
CA PHE A 12 -7.00 -8.95 5.41
C PHE A 12 -8.38 -8.99 6.07
N LEU A 13 -8.60 -9.88 7.03
CA LEU A 13 -9.85 -9.90 7.82
C LEU A 13 -10.03 -8.63 8.65
N ASP A 14 -8.96 -8.10 9.24
CA ASP A 14 -9.00 -6.83 9.97
C ASP A 14 -9.34 -5.65 9.03
N GLY A 15 -8.80 -5.67 7.81
CA GLY A 15 -9.16 -4.70 6.76
C GLY A 15 -10.63 -4.77 6.38
N GLU A 16 -11.16 -5.96 6.14
CA GLU A 16 -12.60 -6.17 5.85
C GLU A 16 -13.48 -5.70 7.03
N ALA A 17 -13.11 -6.03 8.26
CA ALA A 17 -13.85 -5.60 9.45
C ALA A 17 -13.86 -4.07 9.58
N SER A 18 -12.76 -3.41 9.23
CA SER A 18 -12.66 -1.95 9.24
C SER A 18 -13.59 -1.31 8.20
N ILE A 19 -13.63 -1.86 6.97
CA ILE A 19 -14.58 -1.41 5.93
C ILE A 19 -16.01 -1.65 6.38
N GLN A 20 -16.32 -2.82 6.92
CA GLN A 20 -17.66 -3.14 7.43
C GLN A 20 -18.09 -2.19 8.55
N PHE A 21 -17.19 -1.86 9.47
CA PHE A 21 -17.45 -0.90 10.53
C PHE A 21 -17.83 0.47 9.97
N LEU A 22 -17.05 1.01 9.02
CA LEU A 22 -17.28 2.31 8.40
C LEU A 22 -18.60 2.32 7.60
N THR A 23 -18.88 1.27 6.84
CA THR A 23 -20.12 1.18 6.06
C THR A 23 -21.36 1.06 6.95
N THR A 24 -21.26 0.34 8.07
CA THR A 24 -22.32 0.27 9.08
C THR A 24 -22.54 1.62 9.76
N ALA A 25 -21.48 2.42 9.92
CA ALA A 25 -21.56 3.79 10.43
C ALA A 25 -22.12 4.81 9.41
N GLY A 26 -22.47 4.37 8.20
CA GLY A 26 -23.08 5.20 7.17
C GLY A 26 -22.11 5.80 6.14
N HIS A 27 -20.83 5.38 6.16
CA HIS A 27 -19.84 5.80 5.16
C HIS A 27 -19.84 4.80 4.00
N GLY A 28 -20.31 5.19 2.82
CA GLY A 28 -20.27 4.35 1.63
C GLY A 28 -18.83 3.99 1.25
N VAL A 29 -18.60 2.76 0.82
CA VAL A 29 -17.25 2.26 0.46
C VAL A 29 -16.63 3.10 -0.67
N GLU A 30 -17.46 3.62 -1.55
CA GLU A 30 -17.07 4.51 -2.66
C GLU A 30 -16.54 5.88 -2.21
N HIS A 31 -16.65 6.20 -0.93
CA HIS A 31 -16.08 7.41 -0.32
C HIS A 31 -14.83 7.13 0.52
N LEU A 32 -14.45 5.86 0.68
CA LEU A 32 -13.29 5.49 1.47
C LEU A 32 -11.99 5.61 0.67
N VAL A 33 -10.97 6.14 1.31
CA VAL A 33 -9.59 6.14 0.79
C VAL A 33 -8.81 5.07 1.51
N MET A 34 -8.23 4.13 0.76
CA MET A 34 -7.31 3.14 1.32
C MET A 34 -5.93 3.74 1.42
N TYR A 35 -5.45 3.97 2.64
CA TYR A 35 -4.09 4.42 2.91
C TYR A 35 -3.27 3.27 3.49
N GLY A 36 -2.14 2.95 2.86
CA GLY A 36 -1.25 1.90 3.33
C GLY A 36 0.22 2.35 3.33
N GLU A 37 0.87 2.24 4.48
CA GLU A 37 2.29 2.48 4.65
C GLU A 37 3.01 1.14 4.83
N SER A 38 4.16 0.96 4.17
CA SER A 38 5.03 -0.20 4.35
C SER A 38 4.24 -1.51 4.24
N LEU A 39 4.23 -2.37 5.26
CA LEU A 39 3.44 -3.61 5.30
C LEU A 39 1.95 -3.35 5.04
N GLY A 40 1.40 -2.26 5.58
CA GLY A 40 0.00 -1.88 5.39
C GLY A 40 -0.38 -1.58 3.94
N SER A 41 0.59 -1.29 3.07
CA SER A 41 0.34 -1.10 1.64
C SER A 41 -0.22 -2.36 0.98
N GLY A 42 0.22 -3.55 1.40
CA GLY A 42 -0.34 -4.82 0.92
C GLY A 42 -1.80 -5.01 1.31
N VAL A 43 -2.17 -4.62 2.53
CA VAL A 43 -3.57 -4.66 2.99
C VAL A 43 -4.42 -3.65 2.22
N ALA A 44 -3.93 -2.41 2.05
CA ALA A 44 -4.64 -1.38 1.31
C ALA A 44 -4.91 -1.79 -0.15
N VAL A 45 -3.93 -2.41 -0.82
CA VAL A 45 -4.07 -2.94 -2.18
C VAL A 45 -5.10 -4.06 -2.22
N GLU A 46 -5.05 -5.02 -1.29
CA GLU A 46 -6.02 -6.13 -1.25
C GLU A 46 -7.45 -5.63 -1.04
N MET A 47 -7.66 -4.69 -0.10
CA MET A 47 -8.98 -4.10 0.14
C MET A 47 -9.49 -3.34 -1.09
N ALA A 48 -8.63 -2.54 -1.73
CA ALA A 48 -9.00 -1.81 -2.93
C ALA A 48 -9.26 -2.70 -4.16
N ALA A 49 -8.63 -3.87 -4.24
CA ALA A 49 -8.91 -4.86 -5.28
C ALA A 49 -10.28 -5.54 -5.10
N ARG A 50 -10.74 -5.67 -3.85
CA ARG A 50 -12.05 -6.28 -3.52
C ARG A 50 -13.20 -5.29 -3.54
N HIS A 51 -12.93 -4.01 -3.28
CA HIS A 51 -13.94 -2.99 -3.08
C HIS A 51 -13.74 -1.79 -4.02
N ASN A 52 -14.83 -1.19 -4.51
CA ASN A 52 -14.77 0.03 -5.30
C ASN A 52 -14.60 1.25 -4.38
N VAL A 53 -13.37 1.51 -3.97
CA VAL A 53 -13.01 2.63 -3.09
C VAL A 53 -12.80 3.93 -3.88
N ALA A 54 -12.76 5.09 -3.18
CA ALA A 54 -12.57 6.40 -3.80
C ALA A 54 -11.15 6.59 -4.37
N ALA A 55 -10.13 6.16 -3.62
CA ALA A 55 -8.73 6.27 -4.02
C ALA A 55 -7.85 5.32 -3.17
N VAL A 56 -6.63 5.10 -3.65
CA VAL A 56 -5.58 4.33 -2.95
C VAL A 56 -4.32 5.18 -2.82
N VAL A 57 -3.78 5.26 -1.62
CA VAL A 57 -2.55 5.99 -1.29
C VAL A 57 -1.56 5.01 -0.68
N LEU A 58 -0.40 4.84 -1.32
CA LEU A 58 0.60 3.85 -0.93
C LEU A 58 1.93 4.54 -0.63
N GLU A 59 2.34 4.49 0.64
CA GLU A 59 3.61 5.01 1.14
C GLU A 59 4.61 3.88 1.29
N ALA A 60 5.78 4.03 0.65
CA ALA A 60 6.86 3.04 0.64
C ALA A 60 6.37 1.61 0.39
N PRO A 61 5.55 1.36 -0.66
CA PRO A 61 4.97 0.05 -0.91
C PRO A 61 5.97 -0.90 -1.54
N TYR A 62 5.54 -2.15 -1.69
CA TYR A 62 6.32 -3.23 -2.29
C TYR A 62 5.48 -4.06 -3.28
N THR A 63 6.16 -4.72 -4.21
CA THR A 63 5.54 -5.66 -5.16
C THR A 63 5.11 -6.96 -4.49
N ASN A 64 6.01 -7.52 -3.64
CA ASN A 64 5.82 -8.78 -2.94
C ASN A 64 6.75 -8.81 -1.71
N MET A 65 6.23 -9.16 -0.54
CA MET A 65 7.03 -9.17 0.69
C MET A 65 8.13 -10.25 0.67
N ALA A 66 7.92 -11.34 -0.06
CA ALA A 66 8.94 -12.38 -0.20
C ALA A 66 10.18 -11.87 -0.98
N ASP A 67 10.00 -10.95 -1.92
CA ASP A 67 11.10 -10.34 -2.66
C ASP A 67 11.88 -9.34 -1.79
N VAL A 68 11.18 -8.57 -0.95
CA VAL A 68 11.82 -7.69 0.05
C VAL A 68 12.61 -8.51 1.06
N ALA A 69 12.04 -9.60 1.58
CA ALA A 69 12.72 -10.50 2.49
C ALA A 69 13.98 -11.12 1.85
N GLN A 70 13.88 -11.59 0.59
CA GLN A 70 15.03 -12.15 -0.14
C GLN A 70 16.12 -11.10 -0.38
N HIS A 71 15.78 -9.84 -0.56
CA HIS A 71 16.76 -8.75 -0.67
C HIS A 71 17.58 -8.59 0.61
N HIS A 72 16.92 -8.60 1.78
CA HIS A 72 17.61 -8.46 3.07
C HIS A 72 18.37 -9.72 3.51
N TYR A 73 17.83 -10.88 3.16
CA TYR A 73 18.35 -12.20 3.53
C TYR A 73 18.84 -12.95 2.29
N TRP A 74 19.68 -12.28 1.46
CA TRP A 74 20.16 -12.80 0.18
C TRP A 74 20.89 -14.16 0.29
N TYR A 75 21.46 -14.46 1.45
CA TYR A 75 22.21 -15.68 1.77
C TYR A 75 21.32 -16.85 2.23
N THR A 76 20.01 -16.67 2.32
CA THR A 76 19.04 -17.70 2.68
C THR A 76 17.94 -17.80 1.61
N PRO A 77 17.24 -18.92 1.51
CA PRO A 77 16.10 -19.04 0.61
C PRO A 77 14.83 -18.36 1.20
N ALA A 78 14.94 -17.10 1.66
CA ALA A 78 13.90 -16.38 2.37
C ALA A 78 12.58 -16.32 1.58
N ARG A 79 12.65 -16.18 0.26
CA ARG A 79 11.51 -16.17 -0.64
C ARG A 79 10.65 -17.44 -0.56
N TRP A 80 11.27 -18.59 -0.28
CA TRP A 80 10.57 -19.87 -0.17
C TRP A 80 10.05 -20.15 1.24
N LEU A 81 10.68 -19.56 2.25
CA LEU A 81 10.34 -19.75 3.65
C LEU A 81 9.21 -18.84 4.12
N LEU A 82 9.04 -17.66 3.47
CA LEU A 82 8.00 -16.71 3.85
C LEU A 82 6.62 -17.21 3.42
N LYS A 83 5.73 -17.38 4.40
CA LYS A 83 4.34 -17.81 4.18
C LYS A 83 3.46 -16.63 3.78
N ASP A 84 3.60 -15.50 4.47
CA ASP A 84 2.83 -14.29 4.29
C ASP A 84 3.52 -13.41 3.22
N ARG A 85 3.08 -13.53 1.99
CA ARG A 85 3.77 -12.94 0.82
C ARG A 85 3.29 -11.55 0.47
N PHE A 86 2.04 -11.21 0.79
CA PHE A 86 1.40 -9.94 0.40
C PHE A 86 1.73 -9.60 -1.06
N ASP A 87 1.22 -10.40 -2.00
CA ASP A 87 1.50 -10.23 -3.44
C ASP A 87 0.72 -9.05 -4.02
N SER A 88 1.19 -7.85 -3.68
CA SER A 88 0.58 -6.59 -4.11
C SER A 88 0.60 -6.43 -5.63
N ALA A 89 1.64 -6.93 -6.32
CA ALA A 89 1.78 -6.76 -7.77
C ALA A 89 0.72 -7.53 -8.57
N SER A 90 0.25 -8.67 -8.07
CA SER A 90 -0.86 -9.38 -8.71
C SER A 90 -2.19 -8.68 -8.46
N ARG A 91 -2.41 -8.15 -7.25
CA ARG A 91 -3.68 -7.57 -6.82
C ARG A 91 -3.93 -6.16 -7.33
N ILE A 92 -2.89 -5.33 -7.41
CA ILE A 92 -3.05 -3.92 -7.81
C ILE A 92 -3.62 -3.76 -9.23
N ARG A 93 -3.50 -4.78 -10.06
CA ARG A 93 -4.08 -4.80 -11.41
C ARG A 93 -5.61 -4.78 -11.42
N ASP A 94 -6.22 -5.29 -10.34
CA ASP A 94 -7.67 -5.35 -10.15
C ASP A 94 -8.22 -4.07 -9.53
N VAL A 95 -7.34 -3.17 -9.03
CA VAL A 95 -7.73 -1.89 -8.45
C VAL A 95 -8.21 -0.95 -9.57
N LYS A 96 -9.43 -0.45 -9.43
CA LYS A 96 -10.07 0.48 -10.39
C LYS A 96 -9.97 1.94 -9.96
N ALA A 97 -9.74 2.16 -8.67
CA ALA A 97 -9.62 3.50 -8.08
C ALA A 97 -8.30 4.18 -8.51
N PRO A 98 -8.24 5.51 -8.51
CA PRO A 98 -6.99 6.25 -8.66
C PRO A 98 -5.95 5.82 -7.62
N VAL A 99 -4.70 5.58 -8.05
CA VAL A 99 -3.61 5.10 -7.20
C VAL A 99 -2.51 6.15 -7.13
N LEU A 100 -2.15 6.53 -5.91
CA LEU A 100 -0.96 7.32 -5.62
C LEU A 100 0.08 6.42 -4.96
N VAL A 101 1.28 6.37 -5.54
CA VAL A 101 2.46 5.71 -4.95
C VAL A 101 3.50 6.77 -4.66
N PHE A 102 4.10 6.75 -3.47
CA PHE A 102 5.25 7.59 -3.18
C PHE A 102 6.30 6.87 -2.34
N HIS A 103 7.58 7.24 -2.58
CA HIS A 103 8.72 6.51 -2.03
C HIS A 103 9.91 7.42 -1.76
N GLY A 104 10.69 7.08 -0.73
CA GLY A 104 11.93 7.76 -0.39
C GLY A 104 13.16 7.15 -1.08
N GLY A 105 14.03 7.98 -1.64
CA GLY A 105 15.26 7.55 -2.29
C GLY A 105 16.33 6.99 -1.33
N ARG A 106 16.19 7.30 -0.03
CA ARG A 106 17.07 6.79 1.04
C ARG A 106 16.43 5.69 1.87
N ASP A 107 15.32 5.12 1.38
CA ASP A 107 14.66 4.00 2.05
C ASP A 107 15.56 2.76 2.04
N ARG A 108 15.98 2.33 3.23
CA ARG A 108 16.80 1.13 3.44
C ARG A 108 15.99 -0.07 3.94
N VAL A 109 14.70 0.14 4.23
CA VAL A 109 13.79 -0.93 4.68
C VAL A 109 13.14 -1.57 3.46
N ILE A 110 12.52 -0.76 2.59
CA ILE A 110 11.96 -1.21 1.32
C ILE A 110 12.61 -0.36 0.22
N PRO A 111 13.56 -0.87 -0.55
CA PRO A 111 14.17 -0.14 -1.66
C PRO A 111 13.11 0.38 -2.65
N ASP A 112 13.28 1.63 -3.12
CA ASP A 112 12.32 2.35 -3.98
C ASP A 112 11.94 1.61 -5.27
N ARG A 113 12.83 0.73 -5.77
CA ARG A 113 12.55 -0.12 -6.93
C ARG A 113 11.29 -0.98 -6.77
N TYR A 114 10.93 -1.36 -5.52
CA TYR A 114 9.71 -2.13 -5.27
C TYR A 114 8.45 -1.27 -5.41
N GLY A 115 8.49 -0.03 -4.91
CA GLY A 115 7.40 0.93 -5.11
C GLY A 115 7.23 1.30 -6.58
N ARG A 116 8.33 1.52 -7.31
CA ARG A 116 8.31 1.74 -8.76
C ARG A 116 7.73 0.54 -9.51
N GLY A 117 8.18 -0.67 -9.18
CA GLY A 117 7.66 -1.89 -9.79
C GLY A 117 6.17 -2.11 -9.53
N LEU A 118 5.68 -1.73 -8.35
CA LEU A 118 4.24 -1.77 -8.06
C LEU A 118 3.48 -0.72 -8.89
N TYR A 119 4.00 0.51 -8.95
CA TYR A 119 3.43 1.57 -9.79
C TYR A 119 3.35 1.14 -11.26
N ASP A 120 4.41 0.53 -11.80
CA ASP A 120 4.47 0.15 -13.22
C ASP A 120 3.31 -0.77 -13.61
N VAL A 121 2.92 -1.72 -12.74
CA VAL A 121 1.86 -2.69 -12.99
C VAL A 121 0.46 -2.25 -12.56
N ALA A 122 0.35 -1.13 -11.83
CA ALA A 122 -0.94 -0.55 -11.45
C ALA A 122 -1.71 -0.04 -12.68
N SER A 123 -3.06 -0.11 -12.62
CA SER A 123 -3.94 0.43 -13.65
C SER A 123 -4.00 1.97 -13.59
N GLN A 124 -4.40 2.61 -14.68
CA GLN A 124 -4.69 4.05 -14.73
C GLN A 124 -6.08 4.35 -14.10
N PRO A 125 -6.28 5.52 -13.48
CA PRO A 125 -5.29 6.61 -13.30
C PRO A 125 -4.33 6.34 -12.13
N LYS A 126 -3.05 6.67 -12.31
CA LYS A 126 -2.01 6.49 -11.30
C LYS A 126 -0.99 7.61 -11.29
N GLU A 127 -0.45 7.94 -10.10
CA GLU A 127 0.60 8.94 -9.91
C GLU A 127 1.75 8.33 -9.10
N PHE A 128 2.99 8.77 -9.40
CA PHE A 128 4.19 8.39 -8.65
C PHE A 128 4.97 9.62 -8.21
N HIS A 129 5.28 9.69 -6.91
CA HIS A 129 6.13 10.73 -6.35
C HIS A 129 7.38 10.14 -5.70
N PHE A 130 8.53 10.76 -5.97
CA PHE A 130 9.82 10.33 -5.44
C PHE A 130 10.45 11.43 -4.61
N PHE A 131 10.75 11.11 -3.37
CA PHE A 131 11.41 12.00 -2.44
C PHE A 131 12.89 11.61 -2.33
N GLU A 132 13.76 12.24 -3.10
CA GLU A 132 15.19 11.88 -3.22
C GLU A 132 15.88 11.74 -1.87
N ASN A 133 15.61 12.65 -0.92
CA ASN A 133 16.20 12.67 0.40
C ASN A 133 15.35 11.98 1.48
N GLY A 134 14.18 11.49 1.13
CA GLY A 134 13.27 10.79 2.04
C GLY A 134 13.78 9.40 2.39
N ALA A 135 13.62 9.02 3.64
CA ALA A 135 13.83 7.67 4.15
C ALA A 135 12.47 6.96 4.34
N HIS A 136 12.46 5.78 4.97
CA HIS A 136 11.26 4.97 5.14
C HIS A 136 10.13 5.66 5.91
N ASN A 137 10.45 6.41 6.97
CA ASN A 137 9.47 6.90 7.95
C ASN A 137 9.39 8.44 8.02
N ASN A 138 9.97 9.19 7.09
CA ASN A 138 10.03 10.65 7.21
C ASN A 138 9.56 11.41 5.96
N LEU A 139 8.77 10.77 5.10
CA LEU A 139 8.33 11.39 3.84
C LEU A 139 7.45 12.63 4.08
N TYR A 140 6.77 12.67 5.21
CA TYR A 140 5.97 13.84 5.62
C TYR A 140 6.83 15.07 5.91
N ASP A 141 8.06 14.90 6.40
CA ASP A 141 9.03 16.00 6.59
C ASP A 141 9.49 16.58 5.24
N HIS A 142 9.33 15.81 4.17
CA HIS A 142 9.65 16.22 2.79
C HIS A 142 8.45 16.70 1.98
N GLY A 143 7.29 16.90 2.61
CA GLY A 143 6.11 17.48 1.98
C GLY A 143 5.07 16.50 1.46
N ALA A 144 5.13 15.23 1.86
CA ALA A 144 4.16 14.21 1.44
C ALA A 144 2.72 14.60 1.74
N ALA A 145 2.44 15.28 2.89
CA ALA A 145 1.09 15.75 3.22
C ALA A 145 0.46 16.60 2.12
N LYS A 146 1.20 17.61 1.63
CA LYS A 146 0.71 18.50 0.58
C LYS A 146 0.43 17.75 -0.72
N MET A 147 1.28 16.82 -1.06
CA MET A 147 1.15 15.99 -2.26
C MET A 147 -0.06 15.07 -2.16
N VAL A 148 -0.24 14.38 -1.03
CA VAL A 148 -1.41 13.50 -0.79
C VAL A 148 -2.70 14.30 -0.86
N LEU A 149 -2.80 15.45 -0.18
CA LEU A 149 -3.99 16.30 -0.21
C LEU A 149 -4.32 16.76 -1.63
N ALA A 150 -3.33 17.22 -2.39
CA ALA A 150 -3.53 17.63 -3.77
C ALA A 150 -4.00 16.47 -4.68
N PHE A 151 -3.53 15.25 -4.46
CA PHE A 151 -4.01 14.06 -5.16
C PHE A 151 -5.48 13.77 -4.82
N LEU A 152 -5.85 13.81 -3.54
CA LEU A 152 -7.23 13.57 -3.09
C LEU A 152 -8.19 14.64 -3.61
N GLU A 153 -7.79 15.91 -3.59
CA GLU A 153 -8.59 17.01 -4.16
C GLU A 153 -8.91 16.79 -5.64
N ARG A 154 -7.95 16.33 -6.43
CA ARG A 154 -8.17 16.07 -7.86
C ARG A 154 -9.03 14.85 -8.16
N ASN A 155 -8.98 13.82 -7.32
CA ASN A 155 -9.53 12.51 -7.64
C ASN A 155 -10.76 12.12 -6.81
N VAL A 156 -10.95 12.69 -5.62
CA VAL A 156 -12.00 12.28 -4.66
C VAL A 156 -12.98 13.42 -4.38
N VAL A 157 -12.49 14.64 -4.20
CA VAL A 157 -13.34 15.79 -3.86
C VAL A 157 -13.94 16.37 -5.16
N ARG A 158 -15.19 16.08 -5.39
CA ARG A 158 -16.01 16.70 -6.45
C ARG A 158 -17.24 17.38 -5.84
#